data_be6209963558141b7d8fe7d3444c8425
#
_entry.id   be6209963558141b7d8fe7d3444c8425
#
_cell.length_a   1.000
_cell.length_b   1.000
_cell.length_c   1.000
_cell.angle_alpha   90.00
_cell.angle_beta   90.00
_cell.angle_gamma   90.00
#
_symmetry.space_group_name_H-M   'P 1'
#
loop_
_entity.id
_entity.type
_entity.pdbx_description
1 polymer ?
#
loop_
_entity_poly.entity_id
_entity_poly.type
_entity_poly.pdbx_seq_one_letter_code
_entity_poly.pdbx_strand_id
1 'polypeptide(L)'
;KSLYDNIDECKEIFDMGDEILNMPMKEMIFNGNEDDLKRTKYSQPAILLTSLASAKAVELRGISAKYTLGLSLGEYGALVDSGVISFEDGIKLIKKRAEIMDSAISPEEGSMMAILKLSPEKVEELIKRSSEFGLVEGANYNCPGQTVISGEVKALEASAKIAKELGGRALSLKVSGPFHCSMYKDA
;
A
#
# COMPACT_ATOMS: atom_id res chain seq x y z
N LYS A 1 -5.05 3.58 -18.98
CA LYS A 1 -5.12 3.20 -20.38
C LYS A 1 -4.87 4.41 -21.30
N SER A 2 -5.55 5.55 -21.09
CA SER A 2 -5.37 6.75 -21.95
C SER A 2 -3.90 7.19 -22.12
N LEU A 3 -3.09 7.16 -21.04
CA LEU A 3 -1.67 7.49 -21.12
C LEU A 3 -0.91 6.51 -22.05
N TYR A 4 -1.18 5.23 -21.89
CA TYR A 4 -0.59 4.18 -22.73
C TYR A 4 -0.92 4.35 -24.23
N ASP A 5 -2.18 4.67 -24.52
CA ASP A 5 -2.67 4.76 -25.92
C ASP A 5 -2.21 6.04 -26.64
N ASN A 6 -1.78 7.08 -25.92
CA ASN A 6 -1.54 8.42 -26.51
C ASN A 6 -0.14 9.01 -26.25
N ILE A 7 0.71 8.36 -25.45
CA ILE A 7 2.04 8.86 -25.07
C ILE A 7 3.04 7.71 -25.14
N ASP A 8 3.96 7.76 -26.10
CA ASP A 8 4.90 6.66 -26.37
C ASP A 8 5.79 6.35 -25.15
N GLU A 9 6.28 7.38 -24.44
CA GLU A 9 7.11 7.20 -23.26
C GLU A 9 6.33 6.56 -22.09
N CYS A 10 5.02 6.82 -21.99
CA CYS A 10 4.18 6.13 -21.00
C CYS A 10 3.92 4.67 -21.43
N LYS A 11 3.81 4.41 -22.71
CA LYS A 11 3.68 3.06 -23.26
C LYS A 11 4.92 2.22 -22.93
N GLU A 12 6.12 2.78 -23.15
CA GLU A 12 7.38 2.12 -22.84
C GLU A 12 7.46 1.69 -21.36
N ILE A 13 7.00 2.53 -20.42
CA ILE A 13 6.97 2.21 -18.98
C ILE A 13 6.17 0.93 -18.69
N PHE A 14 5.00 0.78 -19.31
CA PHE A 14 4.19 -0.42 -19.11
C PHE A 14 4.79 -1.63 -19.84
N ASP A 15 5.35 -1.46 -21.05
CA ASP A 15 5.96 -2.54 -21.82
C ASP A 15 7.20 -3.10 -21.11
N MET A 16 8.10 -2.22 -20.65
CA MET A 16 9.25 -2.60 -19.82
C MET A 16 8.83 -3.23 -18.49
N GLY A 17 7.77 -2.71 -17.87
CA GLY A 17 7.22 -3.27 -16.66
C GLY A 17 6.77 -4.73 -16.82
N ASP A 18 6.05 -5.06 -17.88
CA ASP A 18 5.65 -6.43 -18.22
C ASP A 18 6.86 -7.36 -18.40
N GLU A 19 7.89 -6.87 -19.11
CA GLU A 19 9.12 -7.63 -19.38
C GLU A 19 9.89 -7.91 -18.09
N ILE A 20 10.18 -6.88 -17.27
CA ILE A 20 10.96 -7.03 -16.03
C ILE A 20 10.22 -7.91 -15.01
N LEU A 21 8.91 -7.73 -14.89
CA LEU A 21 8.09 -8.52 -13.97
C LEU A 21 7.87 -9.97 -14.46
N ASN A 22 8.01 -10.20 -15.77
CA ASN A 22 7.55 -11.42 -16.45
C ASN A 22 6.08 -11.72 -16.11
N MET A 23 5.24 -10.69 -16.19
CA MET A 23 3.80 -10.73 -15.89
C MET A 23 3.05 -9.82 -16.86
N PRO A 24 1.81 -10.18 -17.29
CA PRO A 24 1.02 -9.36 -18.19
C PRO A 24 0.31 -8.21 -17.44
N MET A 25 1.10 -7.34 -16.80
CA MET A 25 0.56 -6.27 -15.94
C MET A 25 -0.32 -5.29 -16.71
N LYS A 26 0.02 -5.00 -17.97
CA LYS A 26 -0.84 -4.16 -18.84
C LYS A 26 -2.24 -4.71 -18.97
N GLU A 27 -2.32 -6.00 -19.31
CA GLU A 27 -3.63 -6.66 -19.46
C GLU A 27 -4.39 -6.66 -18.15
N MET A 28 -3.72 -6.95 -17.04
CA MET A 28 -4.32 -6.91 -15.71
C MET A 28 -4.81 -5.51 -15.32
N ILE A 29 -4.02 -4.47 -15.59
CA ILE A 29 -4.37 -3.08 -15.23
C ILE A 29 -5.51 -2.55 -16.10
N PHE A 30 -5.51 -2.87 -17.41
CA PHE A 30 -6.44 -2.24 -18.36
C PHE A 30 -7.74 -3.02 -18.57
N ASN A 31 -7.71 -4.33 -18.41
CA ASN A 31 -8.82 -5.23 -18.74
C ASN A 31 -9.04 -6.33 -17.70
N GLY A 32 -8.19 -6.42 -16.65
CA GLY A 32 -8.29 -7.44 -15.61
C GLY A 32 -9.48 -7.24 -14.67
N ASN A 33 -9.76 -8.25 -13.86
CA ASN A 33 -10.79 -8.15 -12.85
C ASN A 33 -10.26 -7.50 -11.55
N GLU A 34 -11.16 -6.88 -10.80
CA GLU A 34 -10.82 -6.19 -9.56
C GLU A 34 -10.28 -7.15 -8.47
N ASP A 35 -10.69 -8.41 -8.47
CA ASP A 35 -10.30 -9.35 -7.40
C ASP A 35 -8.83 -9.76 -7.54
N ASP A 36 -8.33 -9.94 -8.77
CA ASP A 36 -6.92 -10.18 -9.00
C ASP A 36 -6.07 -8.95 -8.59
N LEU A 37 -6.53 -7.74 -8.94
CA LEU A 37 -5.83 -6.50 -8.60
C LEU A 37 -5.88 -6.16 -7.10
N LYS A 38 -6.76 -6.76 -6.30
CA LYS A 38 -6.77 -6.63 -4.83
C LYS A 38 -5.62 -7.39 -4.16
N ARG A 39 -5.06 -8.40 -4.81
CA ARG A 39 -3.93 -9.14 -4.26
C ARG A 39 -2.67 -8.31 -4.27
N THR A 40 -2.00 -8.26 -3.13
CA THR A 40 -0.81 -7.43 -2.90
C THR A 40 0.27 -7.65 -3.96
N LYS A 41 0.50 -8.87 -4.38
CA LYS A 41 1.50 -9.22 -5.40
C LYS A 41 1.25 -8.58 -6.77
N TYR A 42 0.00 -8.21 -7.08
CA TYR A 42 -0.37 -7.55 -8.33
C TYR A 42 -0.64 -6.06 -8.15
N SER A 43 -1.30 -5.67 -7.05
CA SER A 43 -1.63 -4.27 -6.80
C SER A 43 -0.39 -3.38 -6.67
N GLN A 44 0.66 -3.85 -5.98
CA GLN A 44 1.85 -3.02 -5.80
C GLN A 44 2.57 -2.70 -7.12
N PRO A 45 2.93 -3.67 -7.98
CA PRO A 45 3.50 -3.37 -9.30
C PRO A 45 2.57 -2.52 -10.17
N ALA A 46 1.26 -2.80 -10.16
CA ALA A 46 0.28 -2.04 -10.94
C ALA A 46 0.24 -0.56 -10.57
N ILE A 47 0.23 -0.26 -9.26
CA ILE A 47 0.23 1.11 -8.76
C ILE A 47 1.56 1.80 -9.09
N LEU A 48 2.71 1.12 -8.91
CA LEU A 48 4.02 1.70 -9.23
C LEU A 48 4.10 2.07 -10.71
N LEU A 49 3.79 1.15 -11.63
CA LEU A 49 3.81 1.41 -13.08
C LEU A 49 2.89 2.56 -13.47
N THR A 50 1.67 2.59 -12.91
CA THR A 50 0.71 3.65 -13.19
C THR A 50 1.19 5.01 -12.67
N SER A 51 1.80 5.04 -11.49
CA SER A 51 2.37 6.26 -10.90
C SER A 51 3.52 6.80 -11.72
N LEU A 52 4.47 5.95 -12.13
CA LEU A 52 5.61 6.34 -12.95
C LEU A 52 5.17 6.82 -14.35
N ALA A 53 4.22 6.15 -14.98
CA ALA A 53 3.65 6.61 -16.24
C ALA A 53 2.93 7.96 -16.10
N SER A 54 2.27 8.19 -14.96
CA SER A 54 1.61 9.48 -14.67
C SER A 54 2.63 10.59 -14.43
N ALA A 55 3.70 10.31 -13.69
CA ALA A 55 4.81 11.25 -13.47
C ALA A 55 5.48 11.63 -14.80
N LYS A 56 5.77 10.64 -15.65
CA LYS A 56 6.33 10.85 -17.00
C LYS A 56 5.43 11.76 -17.87
N ALA A 57 4.14 11.53 -17.86
CA ALA A 57 3.18 12.37 -18.62
C ALA A 57 3.15 13.83 -18.11
N VAL A 58 3.39 14.08 -16.83
CA VAL A 58 3.50 15.41 -16.23
C VAL A 58 4.83 16.06 -16.59
N GLU A 59 5.93 15.31 -16.51
CA GLU A 59 7.28 15.75 -16.90
C GLU A 59 7.34 16.22 -18.36
N LEU A 60 6.74 15.45 -19.28
CA LEU A 60 6.67 15.79 -20.71
C LEU A 60 5.91 17.09 -21.01
N ARG A 61 5.13 17.57 -20.05
CA ARG A 61 4.48 18.90 -20.10
C ARG A 61 5.32 20.03 -19.50
N GLY A 62 6.59 19.75 -19.17
CA GLY A 62 7.52 20.73 -18.63
C GLY A 62 7.32 21.00 -17.13
N ILE A 63 6.56 20.16 -16.42
CA ILE A 63 6.39 20.26 -14.97
C ILE A 63 7.40 19.34 -14.29
N SER A 64 8.27 19.91 -13.45
CA SER A 64 9.26 19.17 -12.67
C SER A 64 9.01 19.34 -11.17
N ALA A 65 9.18 18.26 -10.41
CA ALA A 65 9.11 18.30 -8.95
C ALA A 65 10.47 18.69 -8.36
N LYS A 66 10.46 19.52 -7.31
CA LYS A 66 11.65 19.75 -6.48
C LYS A 66 11.88 18.64 -5.47
N TYR A 67 10.81 18.04 -5.01
CA TYR A 67 10.79 16.99 -4.00
C TYR A 67 9.78 15.94 -4.41
N THR A 68 10.13 14.68 -4.16
CA THR A 68 9.24 13.54 -4.32
C THR A 68 9.08 12.84 -2.97
N LEU A 69 7.90 12.37 -2.67
CA LEU A 69 7.61 11.63 -1.45
C LEU A 69 6.56 10.56 -1.73
N GLY A 70 6.53 9.55 -0.92
CA GLY A 70 5.56 8.47 -1.06
C GLY A 70 5.27 7.78 0.26
N LEU A 71 4.05 7.30 0.43
CA LEU A 71 3.64 6.50 1.57
C LEU A 71 3.74 5.02 1.20
N SER A 72 4.44 4.22 2.02
CA SER A 72 4.58 2.77 1.86
C SER A 72 5.11 2.40 0.47
N LEU A 73 4.31 1.79 -0.38
CA LEU A 73 4.64 1.50 -1.77
C LEU A 73 5.05 2.76 -2.57
N GLY A 74 4.44 3.91 -2.30
CA GLY A 74 4.73 5.17 -3.00
C GLY A 74 6.17 5.66 -2.82
N GLU A 75 6.87 5.24 -1.76
CA GLU A 75 8.30 5.52 -1.54
C GLU A 75 9.16 5.00 -2.69
N TYR A 76 8.87 3.82 -3.21
CA TYR A 76 9.59 3.25 -4.37
C TYR A 76 9.40 4.10 -5.64
N GLY A 77 8.17 4.61 -5.85
CA GLY A 77 7.90 5.55 -6.93
C GLY A 77 8.69 6.86 -6.78
N ALA A 78 8.76 7.39 -5.56
CA ALA A 78 9.53 8.59 -5.26
C ALA A 78 11.04 8.38 -5.47
N LEU A 79 11.58 7.23 -5.09
CA LEU A 79 12.99 6.87 -5.29
C LEU A 79 13.34 6.72 -6.77
N VAL A 80 12.46 6.13 -7.57
CA VAL A 80 12.65 6.03 -9.04
C VAL A 80 12.55 7.42 -9.69
N ASP A 81 11.51 8.19 -9.37
CA ASP A 81 11.26 9.51 -9.97
C ASP A 81 12.40 10.52 -9.65
N SER A 82 12.99 10.43 -8.45
CA SER A 82 14.15 11.23 -8.06
C SER A 82 15.48 10.73 -8.62
N GLY A 83 15.53 9.59 -9.29
CA GLY A 83 16.75 9.00 -9.83
C GLY A 83 17.67 8.35 -8.79
N VAL A 84 17.22 8.12 -7.54
CA VAL A 84 17.99 7.44 -6.48
C VAL A 84 18.17 5.96 -6.81
N ILE A 85 17.15 5.33 -7.40
CA ILE A 85 17.21 3.97 -7.95
C ILE A 85 16.76 3.97 -9.40
N SER A 86 17.27 3.00 -10.19
CA SER A 86 16.84 2.84 -11.57
C SER A 86 15.38 2.37 -11.67
N PHE A 87 14.74 2.60 -12.81
CA PHE A 87 13.40 2.04 -13.09
C PHE A 87 13.39 0.52 -12.92
N GLU A 88 14.38 -0.16 -13.50
CA GLU A 88 14.51 -1.62 -13.44
C GLU A 88 14.62 -2.13 -12.00
N ASP A 89 15.47 -1.51 -11.19
CA ASP A 89 15.64 -1.87 -9.78
C ASP A 89 14.37 -1.60 -8.97
N GLY A 90 13.71 -0.47 -9.22
CA GLY A 90 12.44 -0.12 -8.59
C GLY A 90 11.36 -1.18 -8.86
N ILE A 91 11.24 -1.63 -10.11
CA ILE A 91 10.28 -2.68 -10.49
C ILE A 91 10.64 -4.03 -9.88
N LYS A 92 11.93 -4.42 -9.84
CA LYS A 92 12.38 -5.65 -9.19
C LYS A 92 12.14 -5.63 -7.68
N LEU A 93 12.45 -4.51 -7.03
CA LEU A 93 12.24 -4.34 -5.59
C LEU A 93 10.76 -4.41 -5.22
N ILE A 94 9.88 -3.74 -5.97
CA ILE A 94 8.45 -3.78 -5.68
C ILE A 94 7.84 -5.17 -5.92
N LYS A 95 8.32 -5.91 -6.93
CA LYS A 95 7.95 -7.31 -7.14
C LYS A 95 8.29 -8.14 -5.90
N LYS A 96 9.54 -8.06 -5.44
CA LYS A 96 10.00 -8.83 -4.28
C LYS A 96 9.25 -8.47 -3.01
N ARG A 97 9.05 -7.16 -2.77
CA ARG A 97 8.24 -6.67 -1.65
C ARG A 97 6.82 -7.22 -1.70
N ALA A 98 6.17 -7.14 -2.84
CA ALA A 98 4.80 -7.59 -3.03
C ALA A 98 4.64 -9.09 -2.81
N GLU A 99 5.59 -9.91 -3.30
CA GLU A 99 5.63 -11.35 -3.08
C GLU A 99 5.78 -11.70 -1.59
N ILE A 100 6.70 -11.04 -0.88
CA ILE A 100 6.91 -11.25 0.56
C ILE A 100 5.64 -10.88 1.33
N MET A 101 5.08 -9.70 1.07
CA MET A 101 3.89 -9.23 1.77
C MET A 101 2.63 -10.05 1.47
N ASP A 102 2.54 -10.65 0.27
CA ASP A 102 1.40 -11.51 -0.12
C ASP A 102 1.46 -12.91 0.52
N SER A 103 2.68 -13.38 0.87
CA SER A 103 2.90 -14.75 1.32
C SER A 103 3.23 -14.91 2.80
N ALA A 104 3.66 -13.83 3.48
CA ALA A 104 4.21 -13.97 4.83
C ALA A 104 3.15 -14.24 5.91
N ILE A 105 1.96 -13.67 5.77
CA ILE A 105 0.89 -13.77 6.79
C ILE A 105 -0.45 -13.89 6.07
N SER A 106 -1.28 -14.84 6.51
CA SER A 106 -2.60 -15.04 5.93
C SER A 106 -3.61 -13.99 6.42
N PRO A 107 -4.63 -13.66 5.60
CA PRO A 107 -5.71 -12.74 6.00
C PRO A 107 -6.54 -13.23 7.20
N GLU A 108 -6.51 -14.55 7.48
CA GLU A 108 -7.17 -15.15 8.64
C GLU A 108 -6.40 -14.90 9.94
N GLU A 109 -5.09 -14.68 9.85
CA GLU A 109 -4.22 -14.41 11.01
C GLU A 109 -4.23 -12.94 11.39
N GLY A 110 -4.19 -12.05 10.40
CA GLY A 110 -4.10 -10.63 10.64
C GLY A 110 -4.66 -9.75 9.54
N SER A 111 -4.98 -8.52 9.89
CA SER A 111 -5.58 -7.54 8.98
C SER A 111 -5.27 -6.11 9.42
N MET A 112 -5.96 -5.14 8.83
CA MET A 112 -5.85 -3.72 9.16
C MET A 112 -7.22 -3.08 9.37
N MET A 113 -7.25 -2.02 10.20
CA MET A 113 -8.47 -1.30 10.53
C MET A 113 -8.18 0.19 10.64
N ALA A 114 -8.99 1.01 9.96
CA ALA A 114 -8.92 2.46 10.11
C ALA A 114 -9.72 2.91 11.33
N ILE A 115 -9.06 3.62 12.24
CA ILE A 115 -9.66 4.24 13.42
C ILE A 115 -9.87 5.73 13.11
N LEU A 116 -11.13 6.16 13.21
CA LEU A 116 -11.56 7.49 12.84
C LEU A 116 -12.09 8.25 14.07
N LYS A 117 -11.91 9.58 14.05
CA LYS A 117 -12.44 10.53 15.05
C LYS A 117 -11.89 10.35 16.47
N LEU A 118 -10.78 9.67 16.64
CA LEU A 118 -10.06 9.63 17.92
C LEU A 118 -8.81 10.51 17.84
N SER A 119 -8.45 11.10 19.00
CA SER A 119 -7.17 11.77 19.16
C SER A 119 -6.04 10.73 19.25
N PRO A 120 -4.77 11.12 19.02
CA PRO A 120 -3.63 10.21 19.15
C PRO A 120 -3.61 9.47 20.50
N GLU A 121 -3.86 10.18 21.61
CA GLU A 121 -3.84 9.62 22.96
C GLU A 121 -4.93 8.55 23.14
N LYS A 122 -6.12 8.77 22.56
CA LYS A 122 -7.19 7.76 22.58
C LYS A 122 -6.90 6.57 21.69
N VAL A 123 -6.14 6.76 20.58
CA VAL A 123 -5.67 5.64 19.76
C VAL A 123 -4.64 4.82 20.52
N GLU A 124 -3.72 5.43 21.27
CA GLU A 124 -2.77 4.72 22.12
C GLU A 124 -3.48 3.94 23.22
N GLU A 125 -4.49 4.54 23.88
CA GLU A 125 -5.36 3.84 24.86
C GLU A 125 -6.05 2.65 24.22
N LEU A 126 -6.62 2.82 23.01
CA LEU A 126 -7.28 1.76 22.26
C LEU A 126 -6.31 0.60 22.01
N ILE A 127 -5.11 0.88 21.47
CA ILE A 127 -4.08 -0.13 21.20
C ILE A 127 -3.71 -0.87 22.47
N LYS A 128 -3.41 -0.14 23.54
CA LYS A 128 -3.06 -0.74 24.85
C LYS A 128 -4.14 -1.69 25.37
N ARG A 129 -5.42 -1.29 25.31
CA ARG A 129 -6.54 -2.14 25.75
C ARG A 129 -6.76 -3.34 24.84
N SER A 130 -6.57 -3.15 23.54
CA SER A 130 -6.75 -4.21 22.54
C SER A 130 -5.64 -5.25 22.57
N SER A 131 -4.43 -4.88 23.03
CA SER A 131 -3.28 -5.78 23.15
C SER A 131 -3.47 -6.92 24.16
N GLU A 132 -4.49 -6.86 25.02
CA GLU A 132 -4.89 -7.98 25.86
C GLU A 132 -5.47 -9.17 25.06
N PHE A 133 -5.91 -8.92 23.83
CA PHE A 133 -6.56 -9.90 22.94
C PHE A 133 -5.65 -10.43 21.84
N GLY A 134 -4.44 -9.91 21.71
CA GLY A 134 -3.45 -10.28 20.70
C GLY A 134 -2.63 -9.08 20.24
N LEU A 135 -1.73 -9.29 19.28
CA LEU A 135 -0.88 -8.23 18.75
C LEU A 135 -1.72 -7.21 17.98
N VAL A 136 -1.56 -5.94 18.30
CA VAL A 136 -2.11 -4.80 17.54
C VAL A 136 -1.21 -3.57 17.72
N GLU A 137 -0.91 -2.89 16.62
CA GLU A 137 0.02 -1.77 16.57
C GLU A 137 -0.53 -0.65 15.68
N GLY A 138 -0.05 0.58 15.88
CA GLY A 138 -0.28 1.69 14.97
C GLY A 138 0.54 1.49 13.69
N ALA A 139 -0.13 1.46 12.54
CA ALA A 139 0.50 1.20 11.24
C ALA A 139 0.67 2.46 10.39
N ASN A 140 -0.40 3.26 10.22
CA ASN A 140 -0.35 4.48 9.43
C ASN A 140 -1.02 5.63 10.19
N TYR A 141 -0.28 6.71 10.41
CA TYR A 141 -0.76 7.96 10.98
C TYR A 141 -1.06 8.93 9.84
N ASN A 142 -2.24 8.77 9.22
CA ASN A 142 -2.55 9.42 7.94
C ASN A 142 -2.80 10.93 8.06
N CYS A 143 -3.63 11.32 9.03
CA CYS A 143 -3.93 12.71 9.34
C CYS A 143 -4.58 12.81 10.73
N PRO A 144 -4.75 14.03 11.30
CA PRO A 144 -5.49 14.20 12.53
C PRO A 144 -6.87 13.53 12.48
N GLY A 145 -7.12 12.65 13.45
CA GLY A 145 -8.38 11.88 13.54
C GLY A 145 -8.50 10.68 12.60
N GLN A 146 -7.42 10.27 11.92
CA GLN A 146 -7.38 9.03 11.15
C GLN A 146 -6.05 8.29 11.34
N THR A 147 -6.09 7.19 12.07
CA THR A 147 -4.97 6.26 12.23
C THR A 147 -5.39 4.87 11.78
N VAL A 148 -4.53 4.19 11.03
CA VAL A 148 -4.72 2.77 10.73
C VAL A 148 -3.93 1.95 11.74
N ILE A 149 -4.59 0.96 12.32
CA ILE A 149 -3.99 -0.06 13.17
C ILE A 149 -3.89 -1.38 12.39
N SER A 150 -2.91 -2.18 12.74
CA SER A 150 -2.61 -3.45 12.10
C SER A 150 -2.32 -4.50 13.17
N GLY A 151 -2.69 -5.76 12.94
CA GLY A 151 -2.46 -6.81 13.91
C GLY A 151 -3.35 -8.02 13.73
N GLU A 152 -3.41 -8.86 14.76
CA GLU A 152 -4.22 -10.07 14.78
C GLU A 152 -5.71 -9.77 14.72
N VAL A 153 -6.47 -10.62 14.03
CA VAL A 153 -7.92 -10.45 13.83
C VAL A 153 -8.67 -10.26 15.14
N LYS A 154 -8.35 -11.06 16.17
CA LYS A 154 -9.01 -10.97 17.50
C LYS A 154 -8.78 -9.63 18.18
N ALA A 155 -7.56 -9.10 18.11
CA ALA A 155 -7.22 -7.80 18.67
C ALA A 155 -7.92 -6.66 17.90
N LEU A 156 -8.04 -6.77 16.57
CA LEU A 156 -8.77 -5.81 15.75
C LEU A 156 -10.28 -5.82 16.05
N GLU A 157 -10.87 -6.98 16.29
CA GLU A 157 -12.27 -7.10 16.71
C GLU A 157 -12.53 -6.42 18.06
N ALA A 158 -11.61 -6.59 19.03
CA ALA A 158 -11.66 -5.88 20.30
C ALA A 158 -11.50 -4.37 20.09
N SER A 159 -10.55 -3.97 19.21
CA SER A 159 -10.33 -2.56 18.84
C SER A 159 -11.58 -1.88 18.30
N ALA A 160 -12.39 -2.58 17.52
CA ALA A 160 -13.63 -2.01 16.97
C ALA A 160 -14.63 -1.66 18.07
N LYS A 161 -14.74 -2.48 19.12
CA LYS A 161 -15.61 -2.23 20.27
C LYS A 161 -15.08 -1.07 21.11
N ILE A 162 -13.79 -1.09 21.43
CA ILE A 162 -13.11 -0.06 22.22
C ILE A 162 -13.16 1.30 21.50
N ALA A 163 -12.97 1.33 20.18
CA ALA A 163 -13.09 2.57 19.40
C ALA A 163 -14.47 3.23 19.58
N LYS A 164 -15.54 2.44 19.58
CA LYS A 164 -16.90 2.94 19.82
C LYS A 164 -17.08 3.47 21.24
N GLU A 165 -16.54 2.79 22.24
CA GLU A 165 -16.57 3.25 23.65
C GLU A 165 -15.87 4.60 23.83
N LEU A 166 -14.74 4.80 23.14
CA LEU A 166 -13.95 6.04 23.17
C LEU A 166 -14.57 7.19 22.34
N GLY A 167 -15.69 6.94 21.64
CA GLY A 167 -16.39 7.91 20.81
C GLY A 167 -15.90 7.99 19.38
N GLY A 168 -15.07 7.03 18.93
CA GLY A 168 -14.57 6.91 17.58
C GLY A 168 -15.36 5.93 16.71
N ARG A 169 -14.79 5.64 15.55
CA ARG A 169 -15.32 4.67 14.59
C ARG A 169 -14.19 3.81 14.03
N ALA A 170 -14.41 2.53 13.93
CA ALA A 170 -13.52 1.57 13.30
C ALA A 170 -14.09 1.08 11.97
N LEU A 171 -13.24 0.99 10.95
CA LEU A 171 -13.57 0.48 9.61
C LEU A 171 -12.53 -0.56 9.21
N SER A 172 -12.95 -1.79 9.01
CA SER A 172 -12.07 -2.84 8.47
C SER A 172 -11.64 -2.51 7.06
N LEU A 173 -10.35 -2.67 6.77
CA LEU A 173 -9.80 -2.46 5.44
C LEU A 173 -9.81 -3.77 4.65
N LYS A 174 -10.07 -3.68 3.35
CA LYS A 174 -10.02 -4.82 2.43
C LYS A 174 -8.58 -5.01 1.95
N VAL A 175 -7.74 -5.58 2.79
CA VAL A 175 -6.32 -5.84 2.54
C VAL A 175 -6.01 -7.32 2.73
N SER A 176 -4.92 -7.79 2.12
CA SER A 176 -4.51 -9.19 2.15
C SER A 176 -3.63 -9.56 3.36
N GLY A 177 -3.40 -8.65 4.30
CA GLY A 177 -2.60 -8.93 5.50
C GLY A 177 -2.45 -7.74 6.43
N PRO A 178 -1.83 -7.94 7.61
CA PRO A 178 -1.62 -6.94 8.66
C PRO A 178 -0.37 -6.10 8.39
N PHE A 179 -0.37 -5.30 7.33
CA PHE A 179 0.81 -4.56 6.91
C PHE A 179 1.28 -3.55 7.96
N HIS A 180 2.60 -3.25 7.94
CA HIS A 180 3.23 -2.24 8.79
C HIS A 180 3.13 -2.52 10.30
N CYS A 181 3.17 -3.77 10.73
CA CYS A 181 3.28 -4.16 12.13
C CYS A 181 4.37 -5.24 12.34
N SER A 182 4.70 -5.51 13.58
CA SER A 182 5.77 -6.45 13.95
C SER A 182 5.54 -7.90 13.55
N MET A 183 4.34 -8.27 13.11
CA MET A 183 4.07 -9.58 12.50
C MET A 183 4.93 -9.84 11.26
N TYR A 184 5.40 -8.78 10.56
CA TYR A 184 6.30 -8.89 9.41
C TYR A 184 7.80 -8.84 9.76
N LYS A 185 8.16 -8.92 11.05
CA LYS A 185 9.55 -8.74 11.50
C LYS A 185 10.54 -9.73 10.86
N ASP A 186 10.07 -10.94 10.60
CA ASP A 186 10.91 -12.04 10.07
C ASP A 186 10.69 -12.26 8.55
N ALA A 187 9.96 -11.37 7.89
CA ALA A 187 9.60 -11.46 6.47
C ALA A 187 10.59 -10.75 5.53
#